data_b3e0c9e84a4ea150699ac7f623ec1c34
#
_entry.id   b3e0c9e84a4ea150699ac7f623ec1c34
#
_cell.length_a   1.000
_cell.length_b   1.000
_cell.length_c   1.000
_cell.angle_alpha   90.00
_cell.angle_beta   90.00
_cell.angle_gamma   90.00
#
_symmetry.space_group_name_H-M   'P 1'
#
loop_
_entity.id
_entity.type
_entity.pdbx_description
1 polymer ?
#
loop_
_entity_poly.entity_id
_entity_poly.type
_entity_poly.pdbx_seq_one_letter_code
_entity_poly.pdbx_strand_id
1 'polypeptide(L)'
;MLDPGLLPPDALFIMQVFDSRFLPATFALCLLQFLFGPRAEAEQKLRMPNIFGDQMVLQRDNPIRIWGWAGAECPVVVSFAGQSQSTAADRDGKWEVLLQALPAHSSGQAFTVKSREEVLSFKDVLVGDVWLCGGQSNMEWRLRGSRDADLEIPSSNYPGLRFIRIRPGGSPAPQDNFPKEKGEGAWLPCSPETAGDCSGVAYFFGQRLHRHLNVPIGLINAAWGGTMAQHWVSRETLETLPAAQTYLGDYDRKCREWVDGGREEGASKRFTLAQEQWQALAEDARKRGDKDPPGKPNRRDYQNPAEGRIPAGPLNAMIMPLAGLNLRGVLFYQGENNSFGDAWIPFRETFPAVVSDWRRLFRNNDLPFGIIQIAGWSTRRSMTYDMNHHTNVVREVQFNTWRSTSNTGLIVSFDANSNSSIHPGRKHPVGDRAARWALSEVHGVMDDARRKPLQWRGPVYESMKKEKDRIHIAFEEGSDEGLRLERADARGFYIAGRDKIFHHAEARVIAARDAPPQVEVWSDDVPDPVAVRYAWSNLPLGSLMNGKELPAYPFRTDTWPLKPHYGEALYEIAPGDEG
;
A
#
# COMPACT_ATOMS: atom_id res chain seq x y z
N MET A 1 18.55 47.36 29.22
CA MET A 1 17.92 47.24 27.89
C MET A 1 18.13 45.81 27.45
N LEU A 2 17.07 45.00 27.50
CA LEU A 2 17.09 43.61 27.06
C LEU A 2 16.62 43.57 25.61
N ASP A 3 17.32 42.81 24.81
CA ASP A 3 17.07 42.61 23.37
C ASP A 3 15.65 42.06 23.12
N PRO A 4 14.80 42.67 22.26
CA PRO A 4 13.44 42.26 22.02
C PRO A 4 13.27 40.94 21.25
N GLY A 5 14.36 40.30 20.83
CA GLY A 5 14.31 39.09 19.99
C GLY A 5 14.16 37.76 20.72
N LEU A 6 14.04 37.73 22.05
CA LEU A 6 14.09 36.48 22.84
C LEU A 6 12.82 36.11 23.62
N LEU A 7 11.67 36.74 23.34
CA LEU A 7 10.41 36.42 24.03
C LEU A 7 9.37 35.81 23.06
N PRO A 8 8.65 34.78 23.51
CA PRO A 8 7.59 34.16 22.69
C PRO A 8 6.39 35.11 22.48
N PRO A 9 5.62 34.96 21.40
CA PRO A 9 4.57 35.88 20.96
C PRO A 9 3.50 36.22 22.02
N ASP A 10 3.24 35.32 22.94
CA ASP A 10 2.18 35.48 23.96
C ASP A 10 2.60 36.43 25.11
N ALA A 11 3.90 36.76 25.24
CA ALA A 11 4.39 37.69 26.26
C ALA A 11 4.23 39.17 25.84
N LEU A 12 4.04 39.44 24.55
CA LEU A 12 3.88 40.81 24.05
C LEU A 12 2.49 41.37 24.28
N PHE A 13 1.46 40.53 24.40
CA PHE A 13 0.06 40.99 24.55
C PHE A 13 -0.25 41.50 25.96
N ILE A 14 0.47 41.02 26.97
CA ILE A 14 0.24 41.42 28.37
C ILE A 14 0.92 42.78 28.72
N MET A 15 1.97 43.17 27.96
CA MET A 15 2.66 44.43 28.22
C MET A 15 1.99 45.69 27.66
N GLN A 16 0.99 45.59 26.81
CA GLN A 16 0.28 46.74 26.21
C GLN A 16 -0.92 47.27 27.04
N VAL A 17 -1.29 46.62 28.15
CA VAL A 17 -2.51 46.98 28.92
C VAL A 17 -2.18 47.72 30.24
N PHE A 18 -0.90 47.83 30.65
CA PHE A 18 -0.56 48.52 31.93
C PHE A 18 0.45 49.65 31.75
N ASP A 19 0.03 50.86 32.11
CA ASP A 19 0.86 52.07 32.16
C ASP A 19 1.94 51.92 33.24
N SER A 20 3.20 51.98 32.85
CA SER A 20 4.41 51.54 33.59
C SER A 20 4.82 52.48 34.76
N ARG A 21 3.93 53.35 35.29
CA ARG A 21 4.33 54.38 36.27
C ARG A 21 4.03 54.08 37.73
N PHE A 22 3.35 52.96 38.06
CA PHE A 22 3.07 52.64 39.47
C PHE A 22 3.00 51.12 39.74
N LEU A 23 4.14 50.48 39.86
CA LEU A 23 4.23 49.11 40.43
C LEU A 23 5.44 49.03 41.39
N PRO A 24 5.26 48.68 42.68
CA PRO A 24 6.37 48.48 43.60
C PRO A 24 7.19 47.22 43.19
N ALA A 25 8.52 47.28 43.33
CA ALA A 25 9.48 46.26 42.89
C ALA A 25 9.18 44.84 43.40
N THR A 26 8.42 44.67 44.45
CA THR A 26 7.98 43.40 45.03
C THR A 26 6.94 42.69 44.14
N PHE A 27 6.13 43.42 43.36
CA PHE A 27 5.12 42.82 42.49
C PHE A 27 5.73 42.27 41.19
N ALA A 28 6.80 42.92 40.68
CA ALA A 28 7.52 42.47 39.52
C ALA A 28 8.31 41.15 39.76
N LEU A 29 8.80 40.96 41.00
CA LEU A 29 9.51 39.72 41.38
C LEU A 29 8.53 38.51 41.50
N CYS A 30 7.32 38.73 41.98
CA CYS A 30 6.30 37.69 42.05
C CYS A 30 5.76 37.31 40.65
N LEU A 31 5.62 38.26 39.70
CA LEU A 31 5.21 37.97 38.34
C LEU A 31 6.31 37.19 37.57
N LEU A 32 7.58 37.52 37.79
CA LEU A 32 8.71 36.76 37.22
C LEU A 32 8.78 35.34 37.80
N GLN A 33 8.48 35.13 39.06
CA GLN A 33 8.42 33.78 39.66
C GLN A 33 7.25 32.95 39.13
N PHE A 34 6.12 33.56 38.74
CA PHE A 34 5.00 32.86 38.08
C PHE A 34 5.29 32.52 36.62
N LEU A 35 6.12 33.29 35.93
CA LEU A 35 6.52 33.04 34.52
C LEU A 35 7.68 32.05 34.38
N PHE A 36 8.52 31.91 35.43
CA PHE A 36 9.68 31.03 35.46
C PHE A 36 9.66 30.03 36.63
N GLY A 37 8.53 29.89 37.31
CA GLY A 37 8.32 28.75 38.22
C GLY A 37 8.45 27.44 37.43
N PRO A 38 8.98 26.35 38.02
CA PRO A 38 8.98 25.07 37.35
C PRO A 38 7.54 24.77 36.96
N ARG A 39 7.27 24.80 35.66
CA ARG A 39 6.02 24.23 35.13
C ARG A 39 6.04 22.81 35.68
N ALA A 40 5.10 22.46 36.53
CA ALA A 40 4.86 21.07 36.88
C ALA A 40 4.48 20.40 35.56
N GLU A 41 5.47 19.90 34.83
CA GLU A 41 5.24 19.03 33.70
C GLU A 41 4.41 17.87 34.28
N ALA A 42 3.21 17.71 33.77
CA ALA A 42 2.41 16.56 34.12
C ALA A 42 3.31 15.34 33.89
N GLU A 43 3.65 14.60 34.95
CA GLU A 43 4.58 13.48 34.90
C GLU A 43 4.14 12.53 33.80
N GLN A 44 4.93 12.47 32.73
CA GLN A 44 4.56 11.70 31.53
C GLN A 44 4.55 10.23 31.93
N LYS A 45 3.36 9.61 31.89
CA LYS A 45 3.17 8.19 32.24
C LYS A 45 3.90 7.27 31.26
N LEU A 46 4.35 6.13 31.78
CA LEU A 46 4.91 5.07 30.96
C LEU A 46 3.89 4.61 29.92
N ARG A 47 4.21 4.74 28.64
CA ARG A 47 3.37 4.32 27.53
C ARG A 47 4.20 3.80 26.35
N MET A 48 3.58 2.99 25.52
CA MET A 48 4.17 2.44 24.30
C MET A 48 3.22 2.68 23.11
N PRO A 49 3.74 2.68 21.86
CA PRO A 49 2.90 2.63 20.66
C PRO A 49 1.95 1.42 20.71
N ASN A 50 0.75 1.59 20.13
CA ASN A 50 -0.28 0.56 20.13
C ASN A 50 0.06 -0.69 19.31
N ILE A 51 1.15 -0.65 18.54
CA ILE A 51 1.68 -1.85 17.87
C ILE A 51 2.18 -2.89 18.89
N PHE A 52 2.62 -2.45 20.08
CA PHE A 52 2.98 -3.32 21.18
C PHE A 52 1.74 -3.61 22.03
N GLY A 53 1.46 -4.88 22.25
CA GLY A 53 0.27 -5.29 22.99
C GLY A 53 0.21 -6.80 23.21
N ASP A 54 -0.84 -7.24 23.90
CA ASP A 54 -1.11 -8.67 24.04
C ASP A 54 -1.15 -9.36 22.68
N GLN A 55 -0.68 -10.60 22.63
CA GLN A 55 -0.73 -11.45 21.43
C GLN A 55 0.11 -10.94 20.24
N MET A 56 0.95 -9.91 20.40
CA MET A 56 1.84 -9.45 19.34
C MET A 56 2.83 -10.52 18.89
N VAL A 57 3.32 -10.37 17.65
CA VAL A 57 4.47 -11.12 17.14
C VAL A 57 5.63 -10.14 16.97
N LEU A 58 6.80 -10.49 17.54
CA LEU A 58 8.04 -9.75 17.37
C LEU A 58 8.92 -10.42 16.32
N GLN A 59 9.64 -9.61 15.50
CA GLN A 59 10.45 -10.13 14.42
C GLN A 59 11.64 -10.95 14.93
N ARG A 60 11.77 -12.18 14.44
CA ARG A 60 12.90 -13.09 14.73
C ARG A 60 14.17 -12.74 13.98
N ASP A 61 15.29 -13.32 14.41
CA ASP A 61 16.60 -13.35 13.74
C ASP A 61 17.28 -11.98 13.57
N ASN A 62 16.71 -10.92 14.11
CA ASN A 62 17.27 -9.56 14.12
C ASN A 62 17.16 -8.97 15.53
N PRO A 63 18.04 -8.03 15.94
CA PRO A 63 17.87 -7.29 17.17
C PRO A 63 16.50 -6.62 17.19
N ILE A 64 15.75 -6.81 18.29
CA ILE A 64 14.36 -6.35 18.41
C ILE A 64 14.35 -4.95 19.02
N ARG A 65 13.91 -3.98 18.24
CA ARG A 65 13.78 -2.59 18.68
C ARG A 65 12.46 -2.38 19.40
N ILE A 66 12.55 -1.85 20.63
CA ILE A 66 11.41 -1.52 21.50
C ILE A 66 11.54 -0.07 21.93
N TRP A 67 10.43 0.69 21.89
CA TRP A 67 10.44 2.11 22.24
C TRP A 67 9.11 2.55 22.85
N GLY A 68 9.16 3.72 23.46
CA GLY A 68 7.98 4.33 24.07
C GLY A 68 8.29 5.65 24.75
N TRP A 69 7.48 6.01 25.71
CA TRP A 69 7.60 7.26 26.47
C TRP A 69 7.47 6.97 27.96
N ALA A 70 8.17 7.75 28.77
CA ALA A 70 8.13 7.74 30.22
C ALA A 70 8.41 9.16 30.74
N GLY A 71 8.41 9.38 32.04
CA GLY A 71 8.88 10.65 32.60
C GLY A 71 10.31 10.96 32.15
N ALA A 72 10.62 12.25 31.92
CA ALA A 72 11.95 12.69 31.51
C ALA A 72 13.03 12.14 32.45
N GLU A 73 14.13 11.64 31.85
CA GLU A 73 15.27 11.06 32.56
C GLU A 73 14.96 9.86 33.46
N CYS A 74 13.69 9.32 33.40
CA CYS A 74 13.32 8.13 34.18
C CYS A 74 13.98 6.87 33.63
N PRO A 75 14.45 5.97 34.52
CA PRO A 75 14.96 4.68 34.11
C PRO A 75 13.82 3.81 33.56
N VAL A 76 14.10 3.08 32.49
CA VAL A 76 13.17 2.14 31.86
C VAL A 76 13.87 0.80 31.72
N VAL A 77 13.17 -0.27 32.13
CA VAL A 77 13.64 -1.65 32.00
C VAL A 77 12.65 -2.44 31.17
N VAL A 78 13.12 -3.05 30.10
CA VAL A 78 12.34 -3.97 29.24
C VAL A 78 12.81 -5.39 29.48
N SER A 79 11.88 -6.31 29.78
CA SER A 79 12.18 -7.72 30.00
C SER A 79 11.33 -8.61 29.09
N PHE A 80 11.99 -9.50 28.35
CA PHE A 80 11.36 -10.46 27.45
C PHE A 80 12.26 -11.65 27.17
N ALA A 81 11.71 -12.87 27.15
CA ALA A 81 12.40 -14.11 26.78
C ALA A 81 13.75 -14.31 27.49
N GLY A 82 13.79 -14.07 28.80
CA GLY A 82 15.01 -14.21 29.61
C GLY A 82 16.01 -13.05 29.48
N GLN A 83 15.77 -12.08 28.62
CA GLN A 83 16.56 -10.87 28.47
C GLN A 83 15.99 -9.74 29.33
N SER A 84 16.86 -8.87 29.82
CA SER A 84 16.49 -7.62 30.47
C SER A 84 17.42 -6.52 30.02
N GLN A 85 16.88 -5.45 29.44
CA GLN A 85 17.63 -4.31 28.96
C GLN A 85 17.15 -3.03 29.63
N SER A 86 18.09 -2.16 29.97
CA SER A 86 17.83 -0.90 30.67
C SER A 86 18.25 0.28 29.82
N THR A 87 17.46 1.36 29.88
CA THR A 87 17.76 2.66 29.31
C THR A 87 17.20 3.76 30.22
N ALA A 88 17.36 5.03 29.86
CA ALA A 88 16.62 6.13 30.44
C ALA A 88 15.88 6.89 29.34
N ALA A 89 14.73 7.43 29.67
CA ALA A 89 14.02 8.35 28.80
C ALA A 89 14.86 9.62 28.60
N ASP A 90 14.83 10.21 27.41
CA ASP A 90 15.45 11.48 27.14
C ASP A 90 14.65 12.66 27.77
N ARG A 91 15.06 13.90 27.50
CA ARG A 91 14.38 15.10 28.03
C ARG A 91 12.96 15.28 27.50
N ASP A 92 12.66 14.71 26.31
CA ASP A 92 11.32 14.68 25.70
C ASP A 92 10.50 13.47 26.19
N GLY A 93 11.06 12.67 27.12
CA GLY A 93 10.46 11.49 27.66
C GLY A 93 10.51 10.27 26.72
N LYS A 94 11.21 10.32 25.59
CA LYS A 94 11.34 9.19 24.66
C LYS A 94 12.43 8.22 25.12
N TRP A 95 12.17 6.92 24.98
CA TRP A 95 13.16 5.89 25.26
C TRP A 95 13.14 4.80 24.19
N GLU A 96 14.27 4.13 24.04
CA GLU A 96 14.47 3.03 23.11
C GLU A 96 15.45 2.00 23.71
N VAL A 97 15.19 0.71 23.49
CA VAL A 97 16.12 -0.39 23.74
C VAL A 97 16.18 -1.34 22.56
N LEU A 98 17.31 -2.04 22.46
CA LEU A 98 17.48 -3.16 21.53
C LEU A 98 17.64 -4.45 22.34
N LEU A 99 16.71 -5.38 22.21
CA LEU A 99 16.86 -6.75 22.67
C LEU A 99 17.72 -7.51 21.63
N GLN A 100 18.47 -8.49 22.09
CA GLN A 100 19.21 -9.37 21.19
C GLN A 100 18.26 -10.17 20.30
N ALA A 101 18.74 -10.55 19.11
CA ALA A 101 18.00 -11.40 18.19
C ALA A 101 17.55 -12.70 18.86
N LEU A 102 16.33 -13.11 18.58
CA LEU A 102 15.72 -14.34 19.09
C LEU A 102 15.33 -15.26 17.93
N PRO A 103 15.48 -16.56 18.07
CA PRO A 103 14.90 -17.52 17.14
C PRO A 103 13.36 -17.52 17.24
N ALA A 104 12.69 -18.13 16.26
CA ALA A 104 11.24 -18.31 16.29
C ALA A 104 10.80 -19.06 17.56
N HIS A 105 9.71 -18.58 18.17
CA HIS A 105 9.15 -19.19 19.38
C HIS A 105 7.62 -19.13 19.35
N SER A 106 6.99 -20.31 19.34
CA SER A 106 5.53 -20.47 19.16
C SER A 106 4.74 -20.50 20.46
N SER A 107 5.39 -20.58 21.63
CA SER A 107 4.72 -20.50 22.92
C SER A 107 4.68 -19.07 23.41
N GLY A 108 3.49 -18.60 23.82
CA GLY A 108 3.30 -17.25 24.30
C GLY A 108 4.11 -16.94 25.56
N GLN A 109 4.81 -15.82 25.57
CA GLN A 109 5.63 -15.35 26.67
C GLN A 109 5.12 -14.01 27.20
N ALA A 110 5.45 -13.71 28.45
CA ALA A 110 5.18 -12.41 29.05
C ALA A 110 6.25 -11.41 28.59
N PHE A 111 5.82 -10.19 28.25
CA PHE A 111 6.66 -9.06 27.92
C PHE A 111 6.36 -7.93 28.92
N THR A 112 7.37 -7.36 29.54
CA THR A 112 7.18 -6.30 30.55
C THR A 112 8.07 -5.11 30.29
N VAL A 113 7.51 -3.92 30.58
CA VAL A 113 8.25 -2.66 30.62
C VAL A 113 8.00 -2.00 31.97
N LYS A 114 9.05 -1.64 32.67
CA LYS A 114 8.96 -1.00 33.98
C LYS A 114 9.68 0.35 33.96
N SER A 115 9.05 1.36 34.55
CA SER A 115 9.69 2.64 34.85
C SER A 115 9.23 3.13 36.21
N ARG A 116 10.14 3.22 37.16
CA ARG A 116 9.82 3.49 38.56
C ARG A 116 8.78 2.47 39.09
N GLU A 117 7.62 2.96 39.54
CA GLU A 117 6.52 2.11 40.05
C GLU A 117 5.52 1.69 38.94
N GLU A 118 5.65 2.26 37.73
CA GLU A 118 4.75 1.93 36.61
C GLU A 118 5.24 0.68 35.89
N VAL A 119 4.30 -0.22 35.58
CA VAL A 119 4.56 -1.46 34.85
C VAL A 119 3.52 -1.66 33.75
N LEU A 120 4.01 -1.83 32.52
CA LEU A 120 3.22 -2.38 31.42
C LEU A 120 3.56 -3.85 31.24
N SER A 121 2.53 -4.68 31.12
CA SER A 121 2.71 -6.12 30.91
C SER A 121 1.83 -6.59 29.75
N PHE A 122 2.44 -7.27 28.81
CA PHE A 122 1.75 -7.89 27.68
C PHE A 122 1.89 -9.40 27.75
N LYS A 123 0.81 -10.08 27.40
CA LYS A 123 0.69 -11.53 27.49
C LYS A 123 0.73 -12.17 26.10
N ASP A 124 1.12 -13.43 26.08
CA ASP A 124 1.06 -14.28 24.89
C ASP A 124 1.81 -13.70 23.69
N VAL A 125 3.01 -13.15 23.94
CA VAL A 125 3.89 -12.59 22.90
C VAL A 125 4.67 -13.71 22.23
N LEU A 126 4.64 -13.74 20.88
CA LEU A 126 5.36 -14.70 20.06
C LEU A 126 6.58 -14.06 19.38
N VAL A 127 7.51 -14.90 18.94
CA VAL A 127 8.64 -14.50 18.08
C VAL A 127 8.50 -15.22 16.75
N GLY A 128 8.45 -14.48 15.65
CA GLY A 128 8.21 -15.01 14.31
C GLY A 128 8.51 -14.02 13.21
N ASP A 129 7.92 -14.19 12.04
CA ASP A 129 8.09 -13.26 10.92
C ASP A 129 6.97 -12.22 10.90
N VAL A 130 7.34 -10.95 10.89
CA VAL A 130 6.39 -9.82 10.87
C VAL A 130 6.36 -9.20 9.50
N TRP A 131 5.17 -9.11 8.90
CA TRP A 131 4.94 -8.57 7.57
C TRP A 131 3.99 -7.40 7.61
N LEU A 132 4.36 -6.31 6.92
CA LEU A 132 3.49 -5.15 6.73
C LEU A 132 2.71 -5.31 5.41
N CYS A 133 1.37 -5.32 5.50
CA CYS A 133 0.45 -5.46 4.38
C CYS A 133 -0.26 -4.12 4.16
N GLY A 134 0.27 -3.31 3.23
CA GLY A 134 -0.16 -1.96 2.95
C GLY A 134 -0.83 -1.78 1.59
N GLY A 135 -1.43 -0.62 1.37
CA GLY A 135 -2.01 -0.23 0.09
C GLY A 135 -3.47 0.25 0.19
N GLN A 136 -4.29 -0.12 -0.79
CA GLN A 136 -5.66 0.36 -0.86
C GLN A 136 -6.71 -0.77 -0.69
N SER A 137 -7.92 -0.54 -1.19
CA SER A 137 -9.09 -1.39 -0.95
C SER A 137 -8.90 -2.87 -1.26
N ASN A 138 -8.10 -3.25 -2.26
CA ASN A 138 -7.83 -4.65 -2.56
C ASN A 138 -6.94 -5.35 -1.51
N MET A 139 -6.08 -4.60 -0.78
CA MET A 139 -5.40 -5.09 0.41
C MET A 139 -6.29 -4.98 1.65
N GLU A 140 -7.10 -3.93 1.78
CA GLU A 140 -8.05 -3.75 2.89
C GLU A 140 -9.18 -4.80 2.87
N TRP A 141 -9.50 -5.37 1.70
CA TRP A 141 -10.59 -6.33 1.49
C TRP A 141 -10.48 -7.52 2.44
N ARG A 142 -11.47 -7.64 3.34
CA ARG A 142 -11.48 -8.66 4.39
C ARG A 142 -11.74 -10.06 3.85
N LEU A 143 -11.25 -11.08 4.54
CA LEU A 143 -11.47 -12.48 4.19
C LEU A 143 -12.96 -12.80 4.08
N ARG A 144 -13.80 -12.27 4.96
CA ARG A 144 -15.27 -12.47 4.91
C ARG A 144 -15.94 -12.04 3.61
N GLY A 145 -15.34 -11.12 2.87
CA GLY A 145 -15.80 -10.68 1.54
C GLY A 145 -15.10 -11.38 0.39
N SER A 146 -14.19 -12.30 0.66
CA SER A 146 -13.46 -13.04 -0.34
C SER A 146 -14.25 -14.25 -0.81
N ARG A 147 -13.91 -14.76 -2.00
CA ARG A 147 -14.47 -16.01 -2.48
C ARG A 147 -14.09 -17.15 -1.53
N ASP A 148 -14.98 -18.10 -1.36
CA ASP A 148 -14.82 -19.30 -0.52
C ASP A 148 -14.61 -18.97 0.99
N ALA A 149 -14.98 -17.76 1.44
CA ALA A 149 -14.87 -17.34 2.84
C ALA A 149 -15.69 -18.20 3.80
N ASP A 150 -16.78 -18.75 3.34
CA ASP A 150 -17.67 -19.68 4.06
C ASP A 150 -17.00 -21.03 4.39
N LEU A 151 -15.98 -21.42 3.62
CA LEU A 151 -15.15 -22.59 3.88
C LEU A 151 -13.86 -22.23 4.64
N GLU A 152 -13.24 -21.13 4.30
CA GLU A 152 -11.95 -20.70 4.89
C GLU A 152 -12.08 -20.25 6.33
N ILE A 153 -13.11 -19.46 6.67
CA ILE A 153 -13.28 -18.93 8.01
C ILE A 153 -13.51 -20.04 9.05
N PRO A 154 -14.45 -20.97 8.86
CA PRO A 154 -14.66 -22.07 9.81
C PRO A 154 -13.44 -22.98 10.01
N SER A 155 -12.57 -23.09 9.01
CA SER A 155 -11.35 -23.91 9.06
C SER A 155 -10.10 -23.16 9.55
N SER A 156 -10.20 -21.86 9.81
CA SER A 156 -9.07 -20.99 10.17
C SER A 156 -8.68 -21.10 11.65
N ASN A 157 -8.08 -22.21 12.04
CA ASN A 157 -7.53 -22.41 13.39
C ASN A 157 -6.00 -22.40 13.36
N TYR A 158 -5.42 -21.19 13.32
CA TYR A 158 -3.98 -20.97 13.26
C TYR A 158 -3.51 -20.04 14.37
N PRO A 159 -3.35 -20.51 15.63
CA PRO A 159 -2.98 -19.63 16.75
C PRO A 159 -1.60 -18.97 16.61
N GLY A 160 -0.72 -19.55 15.79
CA GLY A 160 0.57 -18.94 15.43
C GLY A 160 0.51 -17.92 14.29
N LEU A 161 -0.61 -17.82 13.58
CA LEU A 161 -0.86 -16.75 12.61
C LEU A 161 -1.64 -15.65 13.32
N ARG A 162 -1.10 -14.46 13.40
CA ARG A 162 -1.70 -13.32 14.08
C ARG A 162 -1.75 -12.10 13.21
N PHE A 163 -2.74 -11.26 13.42
CA PHE A 163 -2.88 -10.03 12.66
C PHE A 163 -3.33 -8.87 13.54
N ILE A 164 -2.94 -7.67 13.13
CA ILE A 164 -3.45 -6.41 13.65
C ILE A 164 -3.97 -5.57 12.48
N ARG A 165 -5.12 -4.93 12.67
CA ARG A 165 -5.65 -3.97 11.69
C ARG A 165 -5.46 -2.56 12.22
N ILE A 166 -4.75 -1.75 11.45
CA ILE A 166 -4.62 -0.32 11.71
C ILE A 166 -5.82 0.37 11.06
N ARG A 167 -6.54 1.17 11.86
CA ARG A 167 -7.68 1.92 11.37
C ARG A 167 -7.27 2.88 10.25
N PRO A 168 -7.98 2.91 9.12
CA PRO A 168 -7.76 3.89 8.07
C PRO A 168 -7.88 5.32 8.58
N GLY A 169 -6.87 6.14 8.29
CA GLY A 169 -6.82 7.53 8.70
C GLY A 169 -5.70 8.30 8.00
N GLY A 170 -5.84 9.62 7.96
CA GLY A 170 -4.84 10.54 7.43
C GLY A 170 -4.54 11.66 8.41
N SER A 171 -3.30 12.12 8.40
CA SER A 171 -2.85 13.25 9.20
C SER A 171 -1.90 14.14 8.37
N PRO A 172 -2.00 15.47 8.46
CA PRO A 172 -1.06 16.37 7.80
C PRO A 172 0.36 16.29 8.39
N ALA A 173 0.50 15.80 9.63
CA ALA A 173 1.78 15.63 10.32
C ALA A 173 1.99 14.19 10.77
N PRO A 174 3.26 13.73 10.86
CA PRO A 174 3.62 12.43 11.41
C PRO A 174 3.00 12.21 12.79
N GLN A 175 2.45 11.02 13.01
CA GLN A 175 1.87 10.61 14.28
C GLN A 175 2.79 9.59 14.97
N ASP A 176 2.87 9.68 16.30
CA ASP A 176 3.64 8.74 17.12
C ASP A 176 2.86 7.45 17.40
N ASN A 177 1.55 7.46 17.17
CA ASN A 177 0.66 6.34 17.48
C ASN A 177 -0.57 6.35 16.58
N PHE A 178 -1.21 5.19 16.44
CA PHE A 178 -2.51 5.04 15.79
C PHE A 178 -3.60 4.77 16.85
N PRO A 179 -4.88 5.15 16.59
CA PRO A 179 -5.95 4.95 17.55
C PRO A 179 -6.27 3.47 17.75
N LYS A 180 -6.63 3.11 18.99
CA LYS A 180 -7.14 1.80 19.39
C LYS A 180 -8.65 1.90 19.60
N GLU A 181 -9.41 1.17 18.80
CA GLU A 181 -10.86 1.12 18.90
C GLU A 181 -11.35 -0.33 18.89
N LYS A 182 -12.64 -0.54 19.20
CA LYS A 182 -13.22 -1.88 19.23
C LYS A 182 -13.04 -2.59 17.88
N GLY A 183 -12.26 -3.68 17.88
CA GLY A 183 -11.97 -4.51 16.70
C GLY A 183 -10.84 -3.99 15.79
N GLU A 184 -10.16 -2.90 16.17
CA GLU A 184 -9.01 -2.36 15.43
C GLU A 184 -7.92 -1.90 16.40
N GLY A 185 -6.65 -1.95 15.95
CA GLY A 185 -5.51 -1.52 16.74
C GLY A 185 -5.07 -2.50 17.85
N ALA A 186 -5.54 -3.75 17.82
CA ALA A 186 -5.08 -4.82 18.70
C ALA A 186 -4.72 -6.07 17.89
N TRP A 187 -3.73 -6.82 18.36
CA TRP A 187 -3.37 -8.10 17.77
C TRP A 187 -4.42 -9.16 18.09
N LEU A 188 -4.74 -9.98 17.10
CA LEU A 188 -5.70 -11.07 17.19
C LEU A 188 -5.06 -12.37 16.64
N PRO A 189 -5.24 -13.51 17.30
CA PRO A 189 -4.91 -14.80 16.72
C PRO A 189 -5.91 -15.12 15.61
N CYS A 190 -5.46 -15.86 14.60
CA CYS A 190 -6.31 -16.30 13.51
C CYS A 190 -7.15 -17.51 13.95
N SER A 191 -8.44 -17.29 14.13
CA SER A 191 -9.44 -18.28 14.52
C SER A 191 -10.72 -18.13 13.70
N PRO A 192 -11.68 -19.07 13.73
CA PRO A 192 -12.98 -18.91 13.07
C PRO A 192 -13.72 -17.62 13.45
N GLU A 193 -13.53 -17.12 14.67
CA GLU A 193 -14.18 -15.89 15.16
C GLU A 193 -13.51 -14.62 14.64
N THR A 194 -12.20 -14.66 14.36
CA THR A 194 -11.39 -13.46 14.05
C THR A 194 -10.94 -13.38 12.61
N ALA A 195 -10.65 -14.51 11.95
CA ALA A 195 -10.03 -14.56 10.62
C ALA A 195 -10.82 -13.78 9.55
N GLY A 196 -12.15 -13.73 9.69
CA GLY A 196 -13.01 -12.97 8.78
C GLY A 196 -12.69 -11.48 8.71
N ASP A 197 -12.02 -10.91 9.71
CA ASP A 197 -11.60 -9.51 9.76
C ASP A 197 -10.19 -9.26 9.22
N CYS A 198 -9.38 -10.28 9.03
CA CYS A 198 -8.08 -10.18 8.38
C CYS A 198 -8.23 -9.77 6.91
N SER A 199 -7.25 -9.07 6.34
CA SER A 199 -7.14 -8.92 4.88
C SER A 199 -7.15 -10.28 4.20
N GLY A 200 -7.99 -10.48 3.17
CA GLY A 200 -8.03 -11.75 2.46
C GLY A 200 -6.70 -12.12 1.79
N VAL A 201 -6.01 -11.14 1.19
CA VAL A 201 -4.68 -11.38 0.61
C VAL A 201 -3.65 -11.72 1.69
N ALA A 202 -3.62 -10.94 2.77
CA ALA A 202 -2.68 -11.17 3.87
C ALA A 202 -2.96 -12.50 4.58
N TYR A 203 -4.22 -12.90 4.74
CA TYR A 203 -4.58 -14.20 5.31
C TYR A 203 -4.01 -15.37 4.51
N PHE A 204 -4.29 -15.44 3.21
CA PHE A 204 -3.78 -16.54 2.37
C PHE A 204 -2.25 -16.55 2.29
N PHE A 205 -1.64 -15.37 2.23
CA PHE A 205 -0.19 -15.20 2.31
C PHE A 205 0.37 -15.76 3.63
N GLY A 206 -0.13 -15.27 4.74
CA GLY A 206 0.36 -15.64 6.08
C GLY A 206 0.08 -17.11 6.42
N GLN A 207 -1.09 -17.64 6.04
CA GLN A 207 -1.44 -19.05 6.20
C GLN A 207 -0.45 -19.96 5.46
N ARG A 208 -0.11 -19.63 4.21
CA ARG A 208 0.84 -20.39 3.41
C ARG A 208 2.24 -20.37 4.03
N LEU A 209 2.71 -19.20 4.47
CA LEU A 209 4.01 -19.07 5.16
C LEU A 209 4.02 -19.86 6.46
N HIS A 210 3.01 -19.68 7.31
CA HIS A 210 2.90 -20.36 8.59
C HIS A 210 2.94 -21.87 8.45
N ARG A 211 2.18 -22.42 7.51
CA ARG A 211 2.12 -23.86 7.23
C ARG A 211 3.43 -24.41 6.66
N HIS A 212 4.15 -23.62 5.84
CA HIS A 212 5.38 -24.09 5.21
C HIS A 212 6.59 -23.97 6.14
N LEU A 213 6.73 -22.83 6.81
CA LEU A 213 7.88 -22.54 7.67
C LEU A 213 7.75 -23.08 9.09
N ASN A 214 6.53 -23.39 9.51
CA ASN A 214 6.19 -23.80 10.89
C ASN A 214 6.69 -22.80 11.96
N VAL A 215 6.59 -21.50 11.66
CA VAL A 215 6.93 -20.40 12.59
C VAL A 215 5.73 -19.46 12.77
N PRO A 216 5.67 -18.71 13.88
CA PRO A 216 4.68 -17.66 14.02
C PRO A 216 4.78 -16.61 12.91
N ILE A 217 3.62 -16.12 12.45
CA ILE A 217 3.53 -15.06 11.45
C ILE A 217 2.67 -13.93 12.01
N GLY A 218 3.20 -12.71 12.02
CA GLY A 218 2.49 -11.49 12.35
C GLY A 218 2.19 -10.65 11.11
N LEU A 219 0.90 -10.31 10.90
CA LEU A 219 0.43 -9.53 9.75
C LEU A 219 -0.06 -8.16 10.23
N ILE A 220 0.59 -7.09 9.80
CA ILE A 220 0.17 -5.71 10.09
C ILE A 220 -0.62 -5.21 8.89
N ASN A 221 -1.95 -5.15 9.00
CA ASN A 221 -2.82 -4.67 7.93
C ASN A 221 -2.98 -3.15 8.03
N ALA A 222 -2.25 -2.40 7.19
CA ALA A 222 -2.27 -0.96 7.10
C ALA A 222 -2.67 -0.51 5.69
N ALA A 223 -3.95 -0.67 5.35
CA ALA A 223 -4.48 -0.37 4.03
C ALA A 223 -5.72 0.52 4.12
N TRP A 224 -5.92 1.39 3.12
CA TRP A 224 -7.06 2.30 3.06
C TRP A 224 -7.58 2.46 1.63
N GLY A 225 -8.83 2.03 1.40
CA GLY A 225 -9.49 2.10 0.09
C GLY A 225 -9.58 3.51 -0.48
N GLY A 226 -9.40 3.62 -1.81
CA GLY A 226 -9.45 4.89 -2.53
C GLY A 226 -8.24 5.80 -2.30
N THR A 227 -7.14 5.29 -1.73
CA THR A 227 -5.85 6.01 -1.68
C THR A 227 -5.12 5.92 -3.02
N MET A 228 -4.20 6.82 -3.23
CA MET A 228 -3.23 6.84 -4.34
C MET A 228 -1.81 6.69 -3.79
N ALA A 229 -0.84 6.34 -4.63
CA ALA A 229 0.55 6.13 -4.20
C ALA A 229 1.13 7.35 -3.46
N GLN A 230 0.83 8.56 -3.92
CA GLN A 230 1.27 9.81 -3.31
C GLN A 230 0.74 10.06 -1.88
N HIS A 231 -0.26 9.30 -1.44
CA HIS A 231 -0.71 9.35 -0.04
C HIS A 231 0.22 8.55 0.91
N TRP A 232 1.04 7.65 0.35
CA TRP A 232 1.93 6.74 1.06
C TRP A 232 3.42 7.12 0.97
N VAL A 233 3.71 8.30 0.40
CA VAL A 233 5.05 8.90 0.25
C VAL A 233 5.14 10.12 1.16
N SER A 234 6.28 10.36 1.78
CA SER A 234 6.51 11.53 2.63
C SER A 234 6.37 12.84 1.84
N ARG A 235 5.91 13.90 2.51
CA ARG A 235 5.77 15.22 1.89
C ARG A 235 7.12 15.71 1.34
N GLU A 236 8.20 15.49 2.09
CA GLU A 236 9.56 15.82 1.71
C GLU A 236 9.95 15.14 0.37
N THR A 237 9.70 13.84 0.25
CA THR A 237 9.99 13.11 -0.99
C THR A 237 9.10 13.60 -2.13
N LEU A 238 7.79 13.80 -1.91
CA LEU A 238 6.88 14.29 -2.95
C LEU A 238 7.31 15.63 -3.53
N GLU A 239 7.88 16.52 -2.72
CA GLU A 239 8.39 17.83 -3.15
C GLU A 239 9.59 17.72 -4.09
N THR A 240 10.30 16.60 -4.08
CA THR A 240 11.42 16.34 -5.00
C THR A 240 11.00 15.73 -6.34
N LEU A 241 9.75 15.23 -6.45
CA LEU A 241 9.28 14.50 -7.63
C LEU A 241 8.60 15.45 -8.64
N PRO A 242 9.17 15.68 -9.84
CA PRO A 242 8.59 16.56 -10.85
C PRO A 242 7.13 16.22 -11.21
N ALA A 243 6.80 14.93 -11.37
CA ALA A 243 5.45 14.50 -11.73
C ALA A 243 4.42 14.72 -10.61
N ALA A 244 4.85 14.93 -9.36
CA ALA A 244 3.96 15.18 -8.24
C ALA A 244 3.66 16.68 -8.03
N GLN A 245 4.37 17.61 -8.69
CA GLN A 245 4.26 19.05 -8.40
C GLN A 245 2.88 19.62 -8.68
N THR A 246 2.26 19.26 -9.80
CA THR A 246 0.89 19.69 -10.13
C THR A 246 -0.09 19.24 -9.08
N TYR A 247 -0.01 17.98 -8.65
CA TYR A 247 -0.87 17.41 -7.61
C TYR A 247 -0.69 18.14 -6.26
N LEU A 248 0.56 18.40 -5.86
CA LEU A 248 0.86 19.11 -4.62
C LEU A 248 0.38 20.57 -4.68
N GLY A 249 0.64 21.27 -5.78
CA GLY A 249 0.21 22.65 -5.98
C GLY A 249 -1.32 22.81 -5.93
N ASP A 250 -2.05 21.87 -6.53
CA ASP A 250 -3.50 21.83 -6.47
C ASP A 250 -4.03 21.56 -5.06
N TYR A 251 -3.40 20.64 -4.33
CA TYR A 251 -3.74 20.36 -2.95
C TYR A 251 -3.51 21.60 -2.06
N ASP A 252 -2.33 22.20 -2.13
CA ASP A 252 -1.96 23.37 -1.32
C ASP A 252 -2.85 24.58 -1.64
N ARG A 253 -3.22 24.78 -2.91
CA ARG A 253 -4.16 25.80 -3.33
C ARG A 253 -5.53 25.57 -2.70
N LYS A 254 -6.07 24.37 -2.76
CA LYS A 254 -7.36 24.01 -2.14
C LYS A 254 -7.37 24.24 -0.64
N CYS A 255 -6.27 23.91 0.05
CA CYS A 255 -6.14 24.17 1.49
C CYS A 255 -6.15 25.67 1.80
N ARG A 256 -5.41 26.48 1.04
CA ARG A 256 -5.44 27.96 1.19
C ARG A 256 -6.84 28.51 0.93
N GLU A 257 -7.47 28.16 -0.18
CA GLU A 257 -8.82 28.60 -0.52
C GLU A 257 -9.87 28.19 0.51
N TRP A 258 -9.67 27.07 1.19
CA TRP A 258 -10.55 26.64 2.29
C TRP A 258 -10.42 27.55 3.50
N VAL A 259 -9.19 27.84 3.92
CA VAL A 259 -8.92 28.71 5.08
C VAL A 259 -9.31 30.15 4.78
N ASP A 260 -8.82 30.72 3.67
CA ASP A 260 -9.05 32.13 3.29
C ASP A 260 -10.54 32.40 3.00
N GLY A 261 -11.25 31.43 2.48
CA GLY A 261 -12.69 31.50 2.18
C GLY A 261 -13.60 31.28 3.39
N GLY A 262 -13.06 31.03 4.59
CA GLY A 262 -13.86 30.73 5.79
C GLY A 262 -14.80 29.53 5.61
N ARG A 263 -14.42 28.56 4.77
CA ARG A 263 -15.30 27.46 4.35
C ARG A 263 -15.56 26.42 5.42
N GLU A 264 -14.85 26.43 6.52
CA GLU A 264 -15.04 25.49 7.63
C GLU A 264 -16.36 25.74 8.34
N GLU A 265 -16.66 27.01 8.59
CA GLU A 265 -17.93 27.38 9.20
C GLU A 265 -19.11 27.10 8.26
N GLY A 266 -20.02 26.25 8.72
CA GLY A 266 -21.22 25.87 7.97
C GLY A 266 -21.01 24.88 6.82
N ALA A 267 -19.85 24.24 6.69
CA ALA A 267 -19.55 23.26 5.64
C ALA A 267 -20.61 22.13 5.57
N SER A 268 -20.98 21.59 6.72
CA SER A 268 -22.03 20.56 6.82
C SER A 268 -23.39 21.06 6.36
N LYS A 269 -23.77 22.30 6.73
CA LYS A 269 -25.02 22.91 6.30
C LYS A 269 -25.04 23.14 4.78
N ARG A 270 -23.93 23.60 4.20
CA ARG A 270 -23.82 23.79 2.75
C ARG A 270 -23.96 22.46 2.00
N PHE A 271 -23.38 21.37 2.53
CA PHE A 271 -23.55 20.06 1.93
C PHE A 271 -25.00 19.57 1.97
N THR A 272 -25.69 19.73 3.11
CA THR A 272 -27.11 19.39 3.24
C THR A 272 -27.95 20.15 2.24
N LEU A 273 -27.74 21.48 2.15
CA LEU A 273 -28.46 22.33 1.19
C LEU A 273 -28.19 21.90 -0.27
N ALA A 274 -26.95 21.61 -0.60
CA ALA A 274 -26.59 21.13 -1.95
C ALA A 274 -27.25 19.78 -2.27
N GLN A 275 -27.39 18.88 -1.29
CA GLN A 275 -28.12 17.62 -1.46
C GLN A 275 -29.62 17.83 -1.70
N GLU A 276 -30.25 18.72 -0.95
CA GLU A 276 -31.66 19.05 -1.12
C GLU A 276 -31.93 19.67 -2.50
N GLN A 277 -31.09 20.61 -2.92
CA GLN A 277 -31.16 21.21 -4.26
C GLN A 277 -30.98 20.17 -5.37
N TRP A 278 -30.01 19.27 -5.20
CA TRP A 278 -29.79 18.17 -6.15
C TRP A 278 -30.99 17.23 -6.23
N GLN A 279 -31.60 16.87 -5.10
CA GLN A 279 -32.77 15.99 -5.07
C GLN A 279 -33.93 16.59 -5.87
N ALA A 280 -34.20 17.90 -5.68
CA ALA A 280 -35.22 18.61 -6.44
C ALA A 280 -34.92 18.60 -7.96
N LEU A 281 -33.70 18.93 -8.36
CA LEU A 281 -33.27 18.93 -9.76
C LEU A 281 -33.30 17.54 -10.38
N ALA A 282 -32.89 16.49 -9.65
CA ALA A 282 -32.91 15.12 -10.11
C ALA A 282 -34.35 14.58 -10.26
N GLU A 283 -35.27 15.00 -9.38
CA GLU A 283 -36.69 14.66 -9.50
C GLU A 283 -37.32 15.33 -10.72
N ASP A 284 -37.03 16.61 -10.96
CA ASP A 284 -37.48 17.33 -12.13
C ASP A 284 -36.93 16.77 -13.44
N ALA A 285 -35.65 16.39 -13.46
CA ALA A 285 -35.03 15.72 -14.60
C ALA A 285 -35.72 14.37 -14.92
N ARG A 286 -36.05 13.58 -13.90
CA ARG A 286 -36.80 12.33 -14.06
C ARG A 286 -38.20 12.57 -14.62
N LYS A 287 -38.91 13.63 -14.13
CA LYS A 287 -40.25 13.98 -14.64
C LYS A 287 -40.21 14.42 -16.11
N ARG A 288 -39.13 15.04 -16.54
CA ARG A 288 -38.91 15.42 -17.96
C ARG A 288 -38.39 14.29 -18.83
N GLY A 289 -37.98 13.15 -18.24
CA GLY A 289 -37.40 12.02 -18.96
C GLY A 289 -35.96 12.26 -19.41
N ASP A 290 -35.22 13.15 -18.76
CA ASP A 290 -33.84 13.45 -19.07
C ASP A 290 -32.95 12.19 -18.86
N LYS A 291 -32.13 11.86 -19.86
CA LYS A 291 -31.26 10.69 -19.81
C LYS A 291 -30.07 10.88 -18.86
N ASP A 292 -29.65 12.12 -18.67
CA ASP A 292 -28.50 12.51 -17.82
C ASP A 292 -28.99 13.45 -16.70
N PRO A 293 -29.42 12.92 -15.55
CA PRO A 293 -29.76 13.73 -14.40
C PRO A 293 -28.52 14.44 -13.84
N PRO A 294 -28.68 15.60 -13.18
CA PRO A 294 -27.55 16.34 -12.59
C PRO A 294 -26.76 15.47 -11.62
N GLY A 295 -25.44 15.60 -11.63
CA GLY A 295 -24.52 14.83 -10.78
C GLY A 295 -24.77 15.11 -9.29
N LYS A 296 -24.73 14.05 -8.48
CA LYS A 296 -24.89 14.15 -7.02
C LYS A 296 -23.73 14.95 -6.42
N PRO A 297 -23.98 15.92 -5.50
CA PRO A 297 -22.93 16.61 -4.79
C PRO A 297 -21.97 15.65 -4.08
N ASN A 298 -20.67 15.83 -4.32
CA ASN A 298 -19.67 15.02 -3.66
C ASN A 298 -19.39 15.61 -2.26
N ARG A 299 -19.57 14.82 -1.22
CA ARG A 299 -19.34 15.25 0.16
C ARG A 299 -17.91 15.79 0.38
N ARG A 300 -16.93 15.29 -0.38
CA ARG A 300 -15.52 15.74 -0.27
C ARG A 300 -15.33 17.23 -0.61
N ASP A 301 -16.18 17.80 -1.49
CA ASP A 301 -16.10 19.21 -1.88
C ASP A 301 -16.51 20.15 -0.75
N TYR A 302 -17.12 19.60 0.30
CA TYR A 302 -17.60 20.29 1.50
C TYR A 302 -16.85 19.87 2.77
N GLN A 303 -15.74 19.17 2.64
CA GLN A 303 -14.85 18.76 3.75
C GLN A 303 -13.54 19.53 3.68
N ASN A 304 -12.92 19.69 4.86
CA ASN A 304 -11.59 20.29 4.91
C ASN A 304 -10.62 19.46 4.04
N PRO A 305 -10.00 20.07 3.02
CA PRO A 305 -9.05 19.33 2.16
C PRO A 305 -7.81 18.85 2.91
N ALA A 306 -7.51 19.38 4.10
CA ALA A 306 -6.42 18.90 4.95
C ALA A 306 -6.78 17.63 5.74
N GLU A 307 -7.98 17.08 5.55
CA GLU A 307 -8.42 15.86 6.22
C GLU A 307 -8.54 14.69 5.25
N GLY A 308 -8.31 13.49 5.76
CA GLY A 308 -8.55 12.25 5.03
C GLY A 308 -7.41 11.81 4.11
N ARG A 309 -7.72 11.60 2.82
CA ARG A 309 -6.76 11.11 1.81
C ARG A 309 -5.97 12.27 1.21
N ILE A 310 -5.00 12.74 1.96
CA ILE A 310 -4.14 13.88 1.64
C ILE A 310 -2.73 13.40 1.26
N PRO A 311 -1.90 14.23 0.61
CA PRO A 311 -0.48 13.91 0.39
C PRO A 311 0.19 13.51 1.72
N ALA A 312 0.89 12.38 1.74
CA ALA A 312 1.51 11.79 2.92
C ALA A 312 0.55 11.43 4.08
N GLY A 313 -0.76 11.73 4.00
CA GLY A 313 -1.67 11.58 5.13
C GLY A 313 -1.76 10.17 5.71
N PRO A 314 -2.07 9.14 4.92
CA PRO A 314 -2.02 7.75 5.37
C PRO A 314 -0.62 7.30 5.83
N LEU A 315 0.45 7.76 5.19
CA LEU A 315 1.81 7.52 5.68
C LEU A 315 1.96 8.05 7.12
N ASN A 316 1.58 9.31 7.34
CA ASN A 316 1.73 9.98 8.63
C ASN A 316 0.89 9.34 9.75
N ALA A 317 -0.34 8.92 9.44
CA ALA A 317 -1.26 8.39 10.44
C ALA A 317 -1.13 6.88 10.69
N MET A 318 -0.75 6.10 9.66
CA MET A 318 -0.82 4.65 9.71
C MET A 318 0.54 3.96 9.68
N ILE A 319 1.53 4.56 9.02
CA ILE A 319 2.86 3.94 8.83
C ILE A 319 3.90 4.57 9.76
N MET A 320 3.91 5.90 9.92
CA MET A 320 4.83 6.59 10.82
C MET A 320 4.80 6.06 12.26
N PRO A 321 3.63 5.69 12.84
CA PRO A 321 3.59 5.04 14.15
C PRO A 321 4.37 3.72 14.26
N LEU A 322 4.70 3.10 13.13
CA LEU A 322 5.46 1.85 13.03
C LEU A 322 6.95 2.09 12.74
N ALA A 323 7.38 3.34 12.62
CA ALA A 323 8.73 3.70 12.19
C ALA A 323 9.82 2.98 13.00
N GLY A 324 10.71 2.30 12.27
CA GLY A 324 11.81 1.55 12.87
C GLY A 324 11.42 0.20 13.49
N LEU A 325 10.16 -0.27 13.34
CA LEU A 325 9.80 -1.65 13.67
C LEU A 325 10.58 -2.61 12.77
N ASN A 326 11.08 -3.69 13.36
CA ASN A 326 11.70 -4.75 12.57
C ASN A 326 10.63 -5.54 11.82
N LEU A 327 10.82 -5.67 10.52
CA LEU A 327 9.94 -6.42 9.63
C LEU A 327 10.72 -7.46 8.84
N ARG A 328 10.07 -8.58 8.50
CA ARG A 328 10.59 -9.54 7.52
C ARG A 328 10.45 -8.98 6.11
N GLY A 329 9.38 -8.26 5.83
CA GLY A 329 9.13 -7.64 4.54
C GLY A 329 7.78 -6.91 4.47
N VAL A 330 7.49 -6.39 3.30
CA VAL A 330 6.27 -5.64 2.98
C VAL A 330 5.54 -6.31 1.83
N LEU A 331 4.21 -6.34 1.87
CA LEU A 331 3.33 -6.53 0.72
C LEU A 331 2.58 -5.23 0.45
N PHE A 332 2.59 -4.76 -0.79
CA PHE A 332 1.94 -3.51 -1.16
C PHE A 332 1.03 -3.68 -2.37
N TYR A 333 -0.29 -3.51 -2.15
CA TYR A 333 -1.33 -3.64 -3.17
C TYR A 333 -1.99 -2.28 -3.42
N GLN A 334 -1.47 -1.55 -4.41
CA GLN A 334 -1.81 -0.16 -4.65
C GLN A 334 -1.72 0.15 -6.15
N GLY A 335 -2.69 0.91 -6.68
CA GLY A 335 -2.62 1.41 -8.05
C GLY A 335 -3.98 1.66 -8.70
N GLU A 336 -5.06 1.03 -8.23
CA GLU A 336 -6.37 1.12 -8.87
C GLU A 336 -6.87 2.57 -8.94
N ASN A 337 -6.73 3.34 -7.85
CA ASN A 337 -7.14 4.74 -7.85
C ASN A 337 -6.21 5.64 -8.67
N ASN A 338 -4.98 5.22 -8.91
CA ASN A 338 -4.06 5.90 -9.84
C ASN A 338 -4.36 5.59 -11.32
N SER A 339 -5.25 4.65 -11.62
CA SER A 339 -5.62 4.34 -13.00
C SER A 339 -6.69 5.27 -13.58
N PHE A 340 -7.33 6.11 -12.77
CA PHE A 340 -8.40 7.01 -13.22
C PHE A 340 -7.83 8.33 -13.75
N GLY A 341 -8.30 8.77 -14.92
CA GLY A 341 -7.89 10.02 -15.55
C GLY A 341 -6.36 10.14 -15.61
N ASP A 342 -5.84 11.30 -15.27
CA ASP A 342 -4.40 11.60 -15.32
C ASP A 342 -3.62 11.19 -14.05
N ALA A 343 -4.26 10.51 -13.09
CA ALA A 343 -3.61 10.12 -11.84
C ALA A 343 -2.48 9.09 -12.01
N TRP A 344 -2.37 8.45 -13.18
CA TRP A 344 -1.26 7.58 -13.55
C TRP A 344 0.04 8.36 -13.84
N ILE A 345 -0.03 9.64 -14.17
CA ILE A 345 1.14 10.47 -14.49
C ILE A 345 2.07 10.58 -13.27
N PRO A 346 1.62 11.08 -12.10
CA PRO A 346 2.46 11.09 -10.90
C PRO A 346 2.81 9.69 -10.39
N PHE A 347 2.03 8.67 -10.71
CA PHE A 347 2.27 7.30 -10.26
C PHE A 347 3.62 6.74 -10.72
N ARG A 348 4.11 7.15 -11.87
CA ARG A 348 5.41 6.74 -12.41
C ARG A 348 6.58 7.01 -11.47
N GLU A 349 6.50 8.10 -10.71
CA GLU A 349 7.54 8.50 -9.77
C GLU A 349 7.15 8.18 -8.32
N THR A 350 5.87 8.37 -7.98
CA THR A 350 5.42 8.17 -6.60
C THR A 350 5.37 6.70 -6.19
N PHE A 351 5.11 5.78 -7.12
CA PHE A 351 5.07 4.35 -6.77
C PHE A 351 6.45 3.79 -6.37
N PRO A 352 7.53 3.96 -7.16
CA PRO A 352 8.87 3.57 -6.71
C PRO A 352 9.33 4.35 -5.47
N ALA A 353 8.89 5.60 -5.30
CA ALA A 353 9.21 6.39 -4.12
C ALA A 353 8.62 5.80 -2.82
N VAL A 354 7.47 5.12 -2.87
CA VAL A 354 6.95 4.39 -1.69
C VAL A 354 7.97 3.38 -1.18
N VAL A 355 8.59 2.61 -2.08
CA VAL A 355 9.57 1.57 -1.70
C VAL A 355 10.77 2.19 -1.00
N SER A 356 11.35 3.25 -1.57
CA SER A 356 12.52 3.93 -1.00
C SER A 356 12.20 4.63 0.34
N ASP A 357 11.05 5.31 0.43
CA ASP A 357 10.61 5.97 1.65
C ASP A 357 10.39 4.99 2.81
N TRP A 358 9.69 3.88 2.54
CA TRP A 358 9.41 2.90 3.59
C TRP A 358 10.68 2.17 4.02
N ARG A 359 11.60 1.87 3.11
CA ARG A 359 12.92 1.33 3.46
C ARG A 359 13.68 2.26 4.41
N ARG A 360 13.68 3.57 4.11
CA ARG A 360 14.30 4.59 4.98
C ARG A 360 13.59 4.64 6.34
N LEU A 361 12.26 4.66 6.36
CA LEU A 361 11.45 4.72 7.56
C LEU A 361 11.67 3.52 8.50
N PHE A 362 11.77 2.33 7.95
CA PHE A 362 12.05 1.10 8.69
C PHE A 362 13.55 0.86 8.93
N ARG A 363 14.41 1.81 8.53
CA ARG A 363 15.88 1.74 8.70
C ARG A 363 16.49 0.46 8.09
N ASN A 364 15.92 -0.01 7.02
CA ASN A 364 16.37 -1.19 6.29
C ASN A 364 16.32 -0.93 4.78
N ASN A 365 17.44 -0.53 4.20
CA ASN A 365 17.54 -0.19 2.78
C ASN A 365 17.32 -1.40 1.85
N ASP A 366 17.41 -2.60 2.40
CA ASP A 366 17.22 -3.86 1.68
C ASP A 366 15.95 -4.61 2.13
N LEU A 367 15.00 -3.93 2.77
CA LEU A 367 13.72 -4.52 3.19
C LEU A 367 13.01 -5.14 1.98
N PRO A 368 12.70 -6.45 2.02
CA PRO A 368 11.99 -7.14 0.94
C PRO A 368 10.63 -6.51 0.69
N PHE A 369 10.30 -6.26 -0.59
CA PHE A 369 9.07 -5.55 -0.95
C PHE A 369 8.31 -6.30 -2.06
N GLY A 370 7.22 -6.97 -1.70
CA GLY A 370 6.32 -7.66 -2.62
C GLY A 370 5.29 -6.69 -3.20
N ILE A 371 5.44 -6.37 -4.48
CA ILE A 371 4.52 -5.53 -5.24
C ILE A 371 3.40 -6.41 -5.77
N ILE A 372 2.16 -6.17 -5.36
CA ILE A 372 1.01 -6.84 -5.96
C ILE A 372 0.52 -5.97 -7.12
N GLN A 373 0.67 -6.51 -8.32
CA GLN A 373 0.22 -5.87 -9.54
C GLN A 373 -1.31 -5.78 -9.54
N ILE A 374 -1.88 -4.61 -9.87
CA ILE A 374 -3.34 -4.45 -9.84
C ILE A 374 -4.04 -5.38 -10.84
N ALA A 375 -5.22 -5.88 -10.44
CA ALA A 375 -6.11 -6.59 -11.35
C ALA A 375 -6.68 -5.64 -12.41
N GLY A 376 -7.09 -6.19 -13.54
CA GLY A 376 -7.75 -5.40 -14.56
C GLY A 376 -9.18 -5.03 -14.16
N TRP A 377 -9.62 -3.88 -14.62
CA TRP A 377 -11.00 -3.43 -14.50
C TRP A 377 -11.31 -2.34 -15.52
N SER A 378 -12.55 -2.32 -16.03
CA SER A 378 -13.06 -1.28 -16.91
C SER A 378 -14.55 -1.10 -16.69
N THR A 379 -15.04 0.14 -16.77
CA THR A 379 -16.49 0.45 -16.73
C THR A 379 -17.22 -0.15 -17.92
N ARG A 380 -16.61 -0.26 -19.07
CA ARG A 380 -17.19 -0.83 -20.30
C ARG A 380 -17.22 -2.35 -20.30
N ARG A 381 -16.55 -3.00 -19.35
CA ARG A 381 -16.44 -4.46 -19.25
C ARG A 381 -15.94 -5.10 -20.54
N SER A 382 -15.21 -4.35 -21.36
CA SER A 382 -14.58 -4.83 -22.58
C SER A 382 -13.10 -5.04 -22.37
N MET A 383 -12.49 -5.85 -23.23
CA MET A 383 -11.03 -6.05 -23.24
C MET A 383 -10.31 -4.91 -23.96
N THR A 384 -11.05 -4.07 -24.67
CA THR A 384 -10.50 -2.92 -25.37
C THR A 384 -9.97 -1.87 -24.39
N TYR A 385 -9.05 -1.06 -24.84
CA TYR A 385 -8.54 0.06 -24.06
C TYR A 385 -9.65 1.10 -23.83
N ASP A 386 -9.91 1.37 -22.56
CA ASP A 386 -10.83 2.42 -22.13
C ASP A 386 -10.01 3.60 -21.63
N MET A 387 -10.08 4.73 -22.32
CA MET A 387 -9.29 5.93 -22.00
C MET A 387 -9.65 6.57 -20.64
N ASN A 388 -10.76 6.16 -20.01
CA ASN A 388 -11.10 6.60 -18.66
C ASN A 388 -10.35 5.84 -17.56
N HIS A 389 -9.69 4.73 -17.91
CA HIS A 389 -8.95 3.88 -16.99
C HIS A 389 -7.61 3.47 -17.60
N HIS A 390 -6.54 3.69 -16.87
CA HIS A 390 -5.18 3.37 -17.29
C HIS A 390 -4.59 2.21 -16.48
N THR A 391 -5.39 1.16 -16.24
CA THR A 391 -4.95 0.01 -15.43
C THR A 391 -3.78 -0.74 -16.06
N ASN A 392 -3.72 -0.80 -17.39
CA ASN A 392 -2.59 -1.34 -18.16
C ASN A 392 -1.29 -0.54 -17.92
N VAL A 393 -1.38 0.79 -17.93
CA VAL A 393 -0.23 1.69 -17.67
C VAL A 393 0.26 1.56 -16.24
N VAL A 394 -0.66 1.50 -15.27
CA VAL A 394 -0.32 1.29 -13.86
C VAL A 394 0.40 -0.04 -13.67
N ARG A 395 -0.06 -1.12 -14.31
CA ARG A 395 0.63 -2.43 -14.26
C ARG A 395 2.03 -2.38 -14.88
N GLU A 396 2.21 -1.61 -15.95
CA GLU A 396 3.53 -1.42 -16.56
C GLU A 396 4.48 -0.65 -15.61
N VAL A 397 4.01 0.39 -14.93
CA VAL A 397 4.80 1.10 -13.91
C VAL A 397 5.20 0.16 -12.77
N GLN A 398 4.28 -0.68 -12.29
CA GLN A 398 4.58 -1.69 -11.26
C GLN A 398 5.63 -2.69 -11.74
N PHE A 399 5.54 -3.15 -12.99
CA PHE A 399 6.51 -4.03 -13.61
C PHE A 399 7.89 -3.35 -13.71
N ASN A 400 7.95 -2.11 -14.20
CA ASN A 400 9.19 -1.36 -14.33
C ASN A 400 9.83 -1.07 -12.97
N THR A 401 9.03 -0.78 -11.93
CA THR A 401 9.52 -0.61 -10.56
C THR A 401 10.17 -1.89 -10.05
N TRP A 402 9.53 -3.05 -10.26
CA TRP A 402 10.12 -4.34 -9.92
C TRP A 402 11.46 -4.57 -10.65
N ARG A 403 11.53 -4.27 -11.95
CA ARG A 403 12.75 -4.47 -12.76
C ARG A 403 13.91 -3.55 -12.37
N SER A 404 13.61 -2.37 -11.85
CA SER A 404 14.62 -1.34 -11.53
C SER A 404 14.96 -1.25 -10.04
N THR A 405 14.28 -2.00 -9.16
CA THR A 405 14.47 -1.90 -7.71
C THR A 405 14.87 -3.25 -7.14
N SER A 406 16.06 -3.30 -6.52
CA SER A 406 16.59 -4.54 -5.88
C SER A 406 15.65 -5.03 -4.76
N ASN A 407 15.75 -6.33 -4.46
CA ASN A 407 15.00 -7.00 -3.40
C ASN A 407 13.50 -6.71 -3.42
N THR A 408 12.90 -6.74 -4.61
CA THR A 408 11.46 -6.63 -4.83
C THR A 408 10.94 -7.86 -5.57
N GLY A 409 9.65 -8.16 -5.39
CA GLY A 409 8.93 -9.17 -6.17
C GLY A 409 7.68 -8.58 -6.80
N LEU A 410 7.27 -9.06 -7.97
CA LEU A 410 6.02 -8.67 -8.61
C LEU A 410 5.05 -9.84 -8.65
N ILE A 411 3.91 -9.68 -8.01
CA ILE A 411 2.85 -10.67 -7.88
C ILE A 411 1.73 -10.35 -8.86
N VAL A 412 1.55 -11.18 -9.87
CA VAL A 412 0.51 -11.03 -10.89
C VAL A 412 -0.87 -11.31 -10.30
N SER A 413 -1.86 -10.49 -10.65
CA SER A 413 -3.25 -10.64 -10.19
C SER A 413 -4.30 -10.42 -11.29
N PHE A 414 -3.93 -10.18 -12.54
CA PHE A 414 -4.89 -9.86 -13.59
C PHE A 414 -5.89 -11.00 -13.87
N ASP A 415 -5.49 -12.25 -13.70
CA ASP A 415 -6.35 -13.43 -13.82
C ASP A 415 -7.34 -13.63 -12.65
N ALA A 416 -7.20 -12.83 -11.59
CA ALA A 416 -8.20 -12.71 -10.53
C ALA A 416 -9.30 -11.67 -10.85
N ASN A 417 -9.35 -11.17 -12.09
CA ASN A 417 -10.32 -10.17 -12.54
C ASN A 417 -11.76 -10.51 -12.19
N SER A 418 -12.52 -9.47 -11.93
CA SER A 418 -13.98 -9.52 -11.83
C SER A 418 -14.59 -8.58 -12.85
N ASN A 419 -15.43 -9.10 -13.71
CA ASN A 419 -16.18 -8.30 -14.68
C ASN A 419 -17.24 -7.40 -14.02
N SER A 420 -17.49 -7.55 -12.73
CA SER A 420 -18.53 -6.83 -12.00
C SER A 420 -17.99 -5.80 -11.00
N SER A 421 -16.71 -5.88 -10.63
CA SER A 421 -16.13 -5.04 -9.58
C SER A 421 -14.64 -4.80 -9.80
N ILE A 422 -14.17 -3.62 -9.40
CA ILE A 422 -12.74 -3.31 -9.24
C ILE A 422 -12.08 -4.12 -8.11
N HIS A 423 -12.90 -4.81 -7.30
CA HIS A 423 -12.48 -5.64 -6.18
C HIS A 423 -12.72 -7.12 -6.49
N PRO A 424 -11.77 -7.83 -7.13
CA PRO A 424 -11.89 -9.27 -7.34
C PRO A 424 -12.00 -10.02 -6.01
N GLY A 425 -13.02 -10.85 -5.87
CA GLY A 425 -13.21 -11.69 -4.66
C GLY A 425 -12.18 -12.83 -4.54
N ARG A 426 -11.54 -13.23 -5.65
CA ARG A 426 -10.52 -14.28 -5.67
C ARG A 426 -9.18 -13.79 -5.08
N LYS A 427 -9.08 -13.76 -3.73
CA LYS A 427 -7.86 -13.33 -3.03
C LYS A 427 -6.84 -14.45 -2.86
N HIS A 428 -7.29 -15.70 -2.84
CA HIS A 428 -6.44 -16.88 -2.63
C HIS A 428 -5.23 -16.95 -3.60
N PRO A 429 -5.38 -16.92 -4.94
CA PRO A 429 -4.22 -17.03 -5.84
C PRO A 429 -3.23 -15.87 -5.68
N VAL A 430 -3.71 -14.68 -5.29
CA VAL A 430 -2.85 -13.52 -5.06
C VAL A 430 -2.00 -13.71 -3.80
N GLY A 431 -2.62 -14.13 -2.69
CA GLY A 431 -1.92 -14.45 -1.45
C GLY A 431 -0.93 -15.60 -1.60
N ASP A 432 -1.32 -16.66 -2.31
CA ASP A 432 -0.44 -17.81 -2.59
C ASP A 432 0.80 -17.44 -3.42
N ARG A 433 0.63 -16.64 -4.46
CA ARG A 433 1.76 -16.16 -5.29
C ARG A 433 2.69 -15.25 -4.49
N ALA A 434 2.13 -14.38 -3.63
CA ALA A 434 2.92 -13.56 -2.73
C ALA A 434 3.73 -14.41 -1.73
N ALA A 435 3.11 -15.46 -1.17
CA ALA A 435 3.80 -16.39 -0.28
C ALA A 435 4.88 -17.18 -1.03
N ARG A 436 4.62 -17.56 -2.27
CA ARG A 436 5.60 -18.28 -3.10
C ARG A 436 6.84 -17.42 -3.38
N TRP A 437 6.65 -16.12 -3.68
CA TRP A 437 7.74 -15.16 -3.76
C TRP A 437 8.52 -15.07 -2.45
N ALA A 438 7.84 -14.87 -1.33
CA ALA A 438 8.50 -14.74 -0.03
C ALA A 438 9.26 -16.01 0.36
N LEU A 439 8.70 -17.20 0.12
CA LEU A 439 9.38 -18.48 0.37
C LEU A 439 10.65 -18.62 -0.46
N SER A 440 10.61 -18.27 -1.75
CA SER A 440 11.78 -18.33 -2.64
C SER A 440 12.83 -17.29 -2.29
N GLU A 441 12.45 -16.00 -2.36
CA GLU A 441 13.41 -14.89 -2.36
C GLU A 441 13.80 -14.41 -0.95
N VAL A 442 12.87 -14.51 0.04
CA VAL A 442 13.13 -14.02 1.40
C VAL A 442 13.57 -15.13 2.33
N HIS A 443 13.08 -16.35 2.11
CA HIS A 443 13.39 -17.51 2.97
C HIS A 443 14.33 -18.52 2.30
N GLY A 444 14.69 -18.34 1.04
CA GLY A 444 15.61 -19.23 0.33
C GLY A 444 15.12 -20.67 0.17
N VAL A 445 13.79 -20.86 0.12
CA VAL A 445 13.21 -22.19 -0.03
C VAL A 445 13.52 -22.75 -1.41
N MET A 446 13.99 -24.00 -1.41
CA MET A 446 14.34 -24.75 -2.62
C MET A 446 13.22 -25.71 -3.03
N ASP A 447 13.09 -25.97 -4.31
CA ASP A 447 12.36 -27.14 -4.84
C ASP A 447 13.29 -28.36 -4.72
N ASP A 448 13.10 -29.17 -3.67
CA ASP A 448 13.97 -30.29 -3.34
C ASP A 448 14.07 -31.34 -4.47
N ALA A 449 12.97 -31.52 -5.21
CA ALA A 449 12.93 -32.46 -6.32
C ALA A 449 13.83 -32.02 -7.49
N ARG A 450 14.03 -30.71 -7.64
CA ARG A 450 14.77 -30.12 -8.76
C ARG A 450 16.12 -29.53 -8.36
N ARG A 451 16.39 -29.38 -7.07
CA ARG A 451 17.55 -28.67 -6.50
C ARG A 451 17.76 -27.26 -7.05
N LYS A 452 16.65 -26.55 -7.28
CA LYS A 452 16.60 -25.17 -7.77
C LYS A 452 15.81 -24.30 -6.78
N PRO A 453 15.97 -22.98 -6.77
CA PRO A 453 15.07 -22.09 -6.02
C PRO A 453 13.61 -22.35 -6.39
N LEU A 454 12.73 -22.21 -5.40
CA LEU A 454 11.29 -22.39 -5.60
C LEU A 454 10.81 -21.41 -6.68
N GLN A 455 10.26 -21.93 -7.78
CA GLN A 455 9.76 -21.10 -8.87
C GLN A 455 8.59 -20.25 -8.41
N TRP A 456 8.71 -18.93 -8.49
CA TRP A 456 7.68 -17.98 -8.10
C TRP A 456 7.24 -17.03 -9.22
N ARG A 457 8.05 -16.90 -10.28
CA ARG A 457 7.75 -16.08 -11.46
C ARG A 457 7.04 -16.91 -12.52
N GLY A 458 6.00 -16.34 -13.13
CA GLY A 458 5.50 -16.79 -14.43
C GLY A 458 6.41 -16.30 -15.56
N PRO A 459 6.10 -16.60 -16.83
CA PRO A 459 6.88 -16.17 -17.99
C PRO A 459 7.06 -14.65 -18.03
N VAL A 460 8.31 -14.19 -18.11
CA VAL A 460 8.72 -12.79 -18.20
C VAL A 460 9.22 -12.54 -19.62
N TYR A 461 8.61 -11.61 -20.34
CA TYR A 461 9.05 -11.21 -21.68
C TYR A 461 10.52 -10.77 -21.66
N GLU A 462 11.33 -11.32 -22.56
CA GLU A 462 12.73 -10.98 -22.76
C GLU A 462 12.97 -10.27 -24.08
N SER A 463 12.58 -10.91 -25.19
CA SER A 463 12.86 -10.40 -26.52
C SER A 463 11.84 -10.88 -27.55
N MET A 464 11.83 -10.21 -28.70
CA MET A 464 11.08 -10.66 -29.87
C MET A 464 11.95 -10.74 -31.11
N LYS A 465 11.59 -11.63 -32.02
CA LYS A 465 12.18 -11.74 -33.36
C LYS A 465 11.07 -11.81 -34.39
N LYS A 466 11.14 -10.94 -35.40
CA LYS A 466 10.24 -11.02 -36.56
C LYS A 466 10.75 -12.08 -37.54
N GLU A 467 9.86 -12.95 -37.99
CA GLU A 467 10.09 -13.92 -39.06
C GLU A 467 8.94 -13.85 -40.07
N LYS A 468 9.16 -13.13 -41.17
CA LYS A 468 8.16 -12.85 -42.21
C LYS A 468 6.93 -12.13 -41.62
N ASP A 469 5.76 -12.77 -41.68
CA ASP A 469 4.45 -12.33 -41.20
C ASP A 469 4.20 -12.68 -39.72
N ARG A 470 5.23 -13.18 -38.98
CA ARG A 470 5.08 -13.65 -37.60
C ARG A 470 6.10 -12.99 -36.67
N ILE A 471 5.76 -12.94 -35.40
CA ILE A 471 6.68 -12.52 -34.34
C ILE A 471 6.85 -13.69 -33.36
N HIS A 472 8.09 -14.03 -33.07
CA HIS A 472 8.48 -14.99 -32.05
C HIS A 472 8.85 -14.25 -30.78
N ILE A 473 8.23 -14.62 -29.68
CA ILE A 473 8.43 -14.04 -28.34
C ILE A 473 9.23 -15.03 -27.51
N ALA A 474 10.36 -14.57 -26.97
CA ALA A 474 11.18 -15.29 -26.02
C ALA A 474 10.97 -14.75 -24.60
N PHE A 475 11.17 -15.61 -23.61
CA PHE A 475 10.99 -15.32 -22.20
C PHE A 475 12.29 -15.57 -21.43
N GLU A 476 12.45 -14.87 -20.29
CA GLU A 476 13.63 -15.04 -19.43
C GLU A 476 13.79 -16.49 -18.98
N GLU A 477 15.02 -16.97 -19.04
CA GLU A 477 15.39 -18.31 -18.61
C GLU A 477 14.88 -18.63 -17.21
N GLY A 478 14.30 -19.81 -17.05
CA GLY A 478 13.73 -20.27 -15.79
C GLY A 478 12.38 -19.69 -15.43
N SER A 479 11.86 -18.67 -16.15
CA SER A 479 10.48 -18.20 -16.00
C SER A 479 9.49 -18.99 -16.85
N ASP A 480 9.95 -19.59 -17.92
CA ASP A 480 9.23 -20.22 -19.03
C ASP A 480 9.20 -21.75 -18.98
N GLU A 481 9.74 -22.37 -17.94
CA GLU A 481 9.79 -23.84 -17.82
C GLU A 481 8.39 -24.45 -17.86
N GLY A 482 8.10 -25.25 -18.88
CA GLY A 482 6.77 -25.81 -19.12
C GLY A 482 5.75 -24.79 -19.65
N LEU A 483 6.25 -23.82 -20.45
CA LEU A 483 5.43 -22.80 -21.10
C LEU A 483 4.26 -23.41 -21.86
N ARG A 484 3.05 -22.90 -21.63
CA ARG A 484 1.84 -23.35 -22.29
C ARG A 484 0.78 -22.25 -22.41
N LEU A 485 -0.06 -22.38 -23.41
CA LEU A 485 -1.34 -21.68 -23.52
C LEU A 485 -2.43 -22.62 -23.00
N GLU A 486 -3.20 -22.18 -21.99
CA GLU A 486 -4.24 -23.00 -21.37
C GLU A 486 -5.45 -23.15 -22.29
N ARG A 487 -5.71 -22.16 -23.15
CA ARG A 487 -6.81 -22.14 -24.11
C ARG A 487 -6.30 -22.02 -25.54
N ALA A 488 -6.94 -22.75 -26.44
CA ALA A 488 -6.61 -22.72 -27.87
C ALA A 488 -6.92 -21.37 -28.54
N ASP A 489 -7.79 -20.53 -27.92
CA ASP A 489 -8.21 -19.26 -28.48
C ASP A 489 -7.18 -18.12 -28.29
N ALA A 490 -6.00 -18.40 -27.78
CA ALA A 490 -4.85 -17.51 -27.64
C ALA A 490 -5.17 -16.06 -27.15
N ARG A 491 -6.32 -15.87 -26.49
CA ARG A 491 -6.80 -14.55 -26.05
C ARG A 491 -5.76 -13.83 -25.22
N GLY A 492 -5.68 -12.54 -25.44
CA GLY A 492 -4.74 -11.66 -24.74
C GLY A 492 -3.55 -11.23 -25.57
N PHE A 493 -3.35 -11.79 -26.76
CA PHE A 493 -2.36 -11.31 -27.72
C PHE A 493 -2.96 -10.35 -28.72
N TYR A 494 -2.24 -9.24 -28.96
CA TYR A 494 -2.54 -8.23 -29.95
C TYR A 494 -1.27 -7.95 -30.76
N ILE A 495 -1.40 -7.76 -32.05
CA ILE A 495 -0.32 -7.54 -33.00
C ILE A 495 -0.61 -6.31 -33.85
N ALA A 496 0.43 -5.52 -34.18
CA ALA A 496 0.29 -4.32 -35.00
C ALA A 496 1.40 -4.21 -36.04
N GLY A 497 1.05 -3.60 -37.17
CA GLY A 497 1.96 -3.14 -38.19
C GLY A 497 2.56 -1.76 -37.89
N ARG A 498 3.20 -1.15 -38.91
CA ARG A 498 3.77 0.22 -38.82
C ARG A 498 2.71 1.31 -38.64
N ASP A 499 1.46 1.02 -38.98
CA ASP A 499 0.29 1.89 -38.79
C ASP A 499 -0.07 2.05 -37.30
N LYS A 500 0.44 1.15 -36.42
CA LYS A 500 0.19 1.11 -34.97
C LYS A 500 -1.26 0.74 -34.61
N ILE A 501 -2.01 0.15 -35.54
CA ILE A 501 -3.34 -0.39 -35.29
C ILE A 501 -3.17 -1.81 -34.77
N PHE A 502 -3.74 -2.09 -33.60
CA PHE A 502 -3.67 -3.42 -32.98
C PHE A 502 -4.86 -4.26 -33.38
N HIS A 503 -4.58 -5.47 -33.84
CA HIS A 503 -5.54 -6.53 -34.13
C HIS A 503 -5.40 -7.66 -33.13
N HIS A 504 -6.45 -8.42 -32.90
CA HIS A 504 -6.34 -9.70 -32.21
C HIS A 504 -5.36 -10.61 -32.96
N ALA A 505 -4.57 -11.34 -32.20
CA ALA A 505 -3.56 -12.20 -32.77
C ALA A 505 -3.82 -13.67 -32.38
N GLU A 506 -3.56 -14.53 -33.32
CA GLU A 506 -3.36 -15.95 -33.04
C GLU A 506 -1.99 -16.16 -32.39
N ALA A 507 -1.90 -17.16 -31.51
CA ALA A 507 -0.64 -17.51 -30.88
C ALA A 507 -0.53 -19.01 -30.62
N ARG A 508 0.68 -19.53 -30.67
CA ARG A 508 0.99 -20.90 -30.28
C ARG A 508 2.35 -21.00 -29.61
N VAL A 509 2.49 -21.94 -28.70
CA VAL A 509 3.79 -22.29 -28.14
C VAL A 509 4.54 -23.15 -29.14
N ILE A 510 5.75 -22.73 -29.49
CA ILE A 510 6.69 -23.52 -30.28
C ILE A 510 7.81 -24.01 -29.37
N ALA A 511 8.00 -25.32 -29.29
CA ALA A 511 9.07 -25.93 -28.52
C ALA A 511 10.04 -26.61 -29.49
N ALA A 512 11.31 -26.27 -29.38
CA ALA A 512 12.38 -27.00 -30.05
C ALA A 512 13.07 -27.94 -29.05
N ARG A 513 13.63 -29.05 -29.54
CA ARG A 513 14.23 -30.07 -28.69
C ARG A 513 15.42 -29.54 -27.86
N ASP A 514 16.13 -28.56 -28.43
CA ASP A 514 17.41 -28.04 -27.90
C ASP A 514 17.40 -26.50 -27.73
N ALA A 515 16.21 -25.88 -27.68
CA ALA A 515 16.06 -24.43 -27.48
C ALA A 515 14.91 -24.12 -26.49
N PRO A 516 14.98 -22.97 -25.77
CA PRO A 516 13.90 -22.53 -24.93
C PRO A 516 12.59 -22.40 -25.71
N PRO A 517 11.44 -22.67 -25.08
CA PRO A 517 10.15 -22.53 -25.73
C PRO A 517 9.89 -21.04 -26.04
N GLN A 518 9.20 -20.79 -27.15
CA GLN A 518 8.79 -19.46 -27.59
C GLN A 518 7.30 -19.42 -27.87
N VAL A 519 6.73 -18.22 -27.97
CA VAL A 519 5.39 -18.02 -28.50
C VAL A 519 5.47 -17.40 -29.87
N GLU A 520 4.93 -18.07 -30.88
CA GLU A 520 4.73 -17.52 -32.21
C GLU A 520 3.38 -16.80 -32.26
N VAL A 521 3.38 -15.56 -32.73
CA VAL A 521 2.22 -14.67 -32.78
C VAL A 521 2.02 -14.13 -34.18
N TRP A 522 0.77 -14.14 -34.71
CA TRP A 522 0.43 -13.66 -36.05
C TRP A 522 -1.03 -13.20 -36.15
N SER A 523 -1.34 -12.48 -37.22
CA SER A 523 -2.71 -12.16 -37.66
C SER A 523 -2.71 -12.01 -39.17
N ASP A 524 -3.73 -12.56 -39.83
CA ASP A 524 -3.90 -12.42 -41.26
C ASP A 524 -4.17 -10.95 -41.66
N ASP A 525 -4.69 -10.13 -40.74
CA ASP A 525 -4.92 -8.71 -40.94
C ASP A 525 -3.62 -7.86 -40.85
N VAL A 526 -2.51 -8.46 -40.38
CA VAL A 526 -1.24 -7.75 -40.17
C VAL A 526 -0.09 -8.51 -40.86
N PRO A 527 0.04 -8.41 -42.19
CA PRO A 527 1.05 -9.16 -42.94
C PRO A 527 2.49 -8.71 -42.71
N ASP A 528 2.70 -7.48 -42.17
CA ASP A 528 4.03 -6.95 -41.82
C ASP A 528 4.07 -6.48 -40.35
N PRO A 529 4.03 -7.40 -39.38
CA PRO A 529 3.93 -7.05 -37.97
C PRO A 529 5.25 -6.44 -37.43
N VAL A 530 5.12 -5.48 -36.50
CA VAL A 530 6.25 -4.80 -35.85
C VAL A 530 6.13 -4.75 -34.33
N ALA A 531 4.95 -5.02 -33.77
CA ALA A 531 4.71 -4.96 -32.33
C ALA A 531 3.71 -6.02 -31.86
N VAL A 532 3.91 -6.51 -30.65
CA VAL A 532 3.00 -7.42 -29.95
C VAL A 532 2.72 -6.90 -28.56
N ARG A 533 1.48 -7.04 -28.08
CA ARG A 533 1.09 -6.84 -26.69
C ARG A 533 0.42 -8.10 -26.15
N TYR A 534 0.69 -8.42 -24.91
CA TYR A 534 0.05 -9.53 -24.20
C TYR A 534 -0.57 -9.03 -22.90
N ALA A 535 -1.87 -9.33 -22.71
CA ALA A 535 -2.63 -8.93 -21.51
C ALA A 535 -2.47 -7.43 -21.13
N TRP A 536 -2.12 -6.60 -22.11
CA TRP A 536 -1.86 -5.16 -21.94
C TRP A 536 -3.11 -4.34 -22.31
N SER A 537 -4.19 -4.57 -21.57
CA SER A 537 -5.48 -3.88 -21.70
C SER A 537 -6.04 -3.54 -20.33
N ASN A 538 -7.14 -2.78 -20.25
CA ASN A 538 -7.76 -2.40 -18.98
C ASN A 538 -8.32 -3.60 -18.23
N LEU A 539 -9.01 -4.50 -18.92
CA LEU A 539 -9.52 -5.77 -18.39
C LEU A 539 -8.88 -6.91 -19.20
N PRO A 540 -7.64 -7.31 -18.86
CA PRO A 540 -6.91 -8.25 -19.67
C PRO A 540 -7.46 -9.67 -19.54
N LEU A 541 -7.47 -10.39 -20.65
CA LEU A 541 -7.50 -11.84 -20.67
C LEU A 541 -6.12 -12.35 -21.10
N GLY A 542 -5.73 -13.49 -20.60
CA GLY A 542 -4.48 -14.13 -20.98
C GLY A 542 -4.42 -15.51 -20.38
N SER A 543 -3.98 -16.48 -21.18
CA SER A 543 -3.89 -17.89 -20.79
C SER A 543 -2.47 -18.45 -20.85
N LEU A 544 -1.49 -17.57 -21.12
CA LEU A 544 -0.08 -17.96 -21.11
C LEU A 544 0.43 -18.15 -19.69
N MET A 545 1.01 -19.29 -19.41
CA MET A 545 1.56 -19.65 -18.11
C MET A 545 2.71 -20.65 -18.23
N ASN A 546 3.44 -20.83 -17.14
CA ASN A 546 4.45 -21.88 -17.06
C ASN A 546 3.90 -23.18 -16.44
N GLY A 547 4.77 -24.19 -16.31
CA GLY A 547 4.43 -25.50 -15.76
C GLY A 547 3.98 -25.51 -14.29
N LYS A 548 4.16 -24.41 -13.55
CA LYS A 548 3.69 -24.21 -12.17
C LYS A 548 2.38 -23.41 -12.11
N GLU A 549 1.69 -23.21 -13.24
CA GLU A 549 0.46 -22.45 -13.37
C GLU A 549 0.60 -20.98 -12.96
N LEU A 550 1.83 -20.46 -13.05
CA LEU A 550 2.08 -19.05 -12.83
C LEU A 550 1.84 -18.28 -14.13
N PRO A 551 0.93 -17.31 -14.17
CA PRO A 551 0.61 -16.58 -15.38
C PRO A 551 1.76 -15.68 -15.82
N ALA A 552 1.91 -15.54 -17.15
CA ALA A 552 2.86 -14.60 -17.72
C ALA A 552 2.54 -13.16 -17.32
N TYR A 553 3.57 -12.35 -17.15
CA TYR A 553 3.40 -10.93 -16.88
C TYR A 553 2.86 -10.23 -18.13
N PRO A 554 1.90 -9.28 -17.97
CA PRO A 554 1.48 -8.42 -19.06
C PRO A 554 2.67 -7.64 -19.64
N PHE A 555 2.80 -7.59 -20.95
CA PHE A 555 3.89 -6.89 -21.62
C PHE A 555 3.46 -6.23 -22.93
N ARG A 556 4.27 -5.29 -23.39
CA ARG A 556 4.29 -4.77 -24.76
C ARG A 556 5.71 -4.76 -25.29
N THR A 557 5.86 -4.98 -26.58
CA THR A 557 7.16 -4.96 -27.25
C THR A 557 7.47 -3.58 -27.86
N ASP A 558 6.47 -2.72 -27.96
CA ASP A 558 6.59 -1.37 -28.50
C ASP A 558 7.01 -0.36 -27.40
N THR A 559 7.64 0.73 -27.85
CA THR A 559 8.02 1.88 -27.02
C THR A 559 7.23 3.14 -27.40
N TRP A 560 6.08 2.99 -28.02
CA TRP A 560 5.28 4.11 -28.50
C TRP A 560 4.84 4.97 -27.33
N PRO A 561 4.88 6.31 -27.48
CA PRO A 561 4.54 7.23 -26.41
C PRO A 561 3.10 7.03 -25.92
N LEU A 562 2.92 7.05 -24.62
CA LEU A 562 1.60 7.10 -24.00
C LEU A 562 1.13 8.56 -23.97
N LYS A 563 -0.12 8.80 -24.36
CA LYS A 563 -0.73 10.14 -24.35
C LYS A 563 -1.57 10.30 -23.07
N PRO A 564 -1.72 11.52 -22.54
CA PRO A 564 -2.68 11.81 -21.48
C PRO A 564 -4.12 11.52 -21.89
N HIS A 565 -4.98 11.35 -20.89
CA HIS A 565 -6.38 10.95 -21.02
C HIS A 565 -7.22 11.82 -21.98
N TYR A 566 -6.98 13.12 -22.04
CA TYR A 566 -7.77 14.06 -22.87
C TYR A 566 -7.34 14.12 -24.34
N GLY A 567 -6.41 13.27 -24.74
CA GLY A 567 -5.93 13.20 -26.11
C GLY A 567 -6.64 12.14 -26.94
N GLU A 568 -6.15 11.97 -28.16
CA GLU A 568 -6.48 10.83 -29.01
C GLU A 568 -6.11 9.51 -28.33
N ALA A 569 -6.68 8.41 -28.80
CA ALA A 569 -6.36 7.07 -28.31
C ALA A 569 -4.84 6.83 -28.29
N LEU A 570 -4.35 6.16 -27.23
CA LEU A 570 -2.92 5.81 -27.12
C LEU A 570 -2.48 4.83 -28.21
N TYR A 571 -3.43 4.05 -28.69
CA TYR A 571 -3.35 3.11 -29.80
C TYR A 571 -4.77 2.78 -30.24
N GLU A 572 -4.92 2.38 -31.46
CA GLU A 572 -6.19 1.94 -32.01
C GLU A 572 -6.23 0.42 -32.07
N ILE A 573 -7.39 -0.15 -31.79
CA ILE A 573 -7.74 -1.54 -32.10
C ILE A 573 -8.64 -1.49 -33.32
N ALA A 574 -8.38 -2.34 -34.30
CA ALA A 574 -9.16 -2.36 -35.53
C ALA A 574 -10.65 -2.53 -35.25
N PRO A 575 -11.54 -1.80 -35.97
CA PRO A 575 -12.98 -1.98 -35.82
C PRO A 575 -13.40 -3.42 -36.08
N GLY A 576 -14.23 -3.98 -35.20
CA GLY A 576 -14.68 -5.37 -35.27
C GLY A 576 -13.90 -6.36 -34.40
N ASP A 577 -12.75 -5.98 -33.84
CA ASP A 577 -12.00 -6.80 -32.88
C ASP A 577 -12.53 -6.69 -31.44
N GLU A 578 -13.69 -6.14 -31.24
CA GLU A 578 -14.41 -6.13 -29.97
C GLU A 578 -15.08 -7.50 -29.75
N GLY A 579 -14.35 -8.45 -29.17
CA GLY A 579 -14.83 -9.79 -28.84
C GLY A 579 -15.58 -9.91 -27.52
#